data_bc1cd9fe7753f3c9453005192ccacb43
#
_entry.id   bc1cd9fe7753f3c9453005192ccacb43
#
_cell.length_a   1.000
_cell.length_b   1.000
_cell.length_c   1.000
_cell.angle_alpha   90.00
_cell.angle_beta   90.00
_cell.angle_gamma   90.00
#
_symmetry.space_group_name_H-M   'P 1'
#
loop_
_entity.id
_entity.type
_entity.pdbx_description
1 polymer ?
#
loop_
_entity_poly.entity_id
_entity_poly.type
_entity_poly.pdbx_seq_one_letter_code
_entity_poly.pdbx_strand_id
1 'polypeptide(L)'
;DVRKAIEMFRQVNVEVLGVVENMSYYDPPGGGPRQYIFGEGEGRRVAEAFGVPLLGEIEIDPQIRVGGDTGKPVAAQGENALGAKSLYAMARAVAARLEQAKATSVGPSIQID
;
A
#
# COMPACT_ATOMS: atom_id res chain seq x y z
N ASP A 1 12.03 -7.11 -9.65
CA ASP A 1 10.83 -6.30 -9.57
C ASP A 1 9.83 -6.91 -8.60
N VAL A 2 8.65 -6.29 -8.50
CA VAL A 2 7.63 -6.69 -7.51
C VAL A 2 7.14 -8.11 -7.74
N ARG A 3 6.98 -8.53 -8.98
CA ARG A 3 6.48 -9.88 -9.29
C ARG A 3 7.45 -10.94 -8.81
N LYS A 4 8.74 -10.71 -9.00
CA LYS A 4 9.77 -11.61 -8.50
C LYS A 4 9.78 -11.68 -6.99
N ALA A 5 9.58 -10.53 -6.33
CA ALA A 5 9.51 -10.50 -4.87
C ALA A 5 8.35 -11.33 -4.35
N ILE A 6 7.17 -11.22 -4.96
CA ILE A 6 6.01 -12.01 -4.56
C ILE A 6 6.28 -13.51 -4.73
N GLU A 7 6.86 -13.89 -5.87
CA GLU A 7 7.19 -15.29 -6.12
C GLU A 7 8.17 -15.82 -5.09
N MET A 8 9.18 -15.03 -4.74
CA MET A 8 10.16 -15.42 -3.73
C MET A 8 9.51 -15.61 -2.36
N PHE A 9 8.63 -14.69 -1.96
CA PHE A 9 7.91 -14.84 -0.69
C PHE A 9 7.07 -16.12 -0.67
N ARG A 10 6.42 -16.44 -1.77
CA ARG A 10 5.63 -17.66 -1.85
C ARG A 10 6.47 -18.91 -1.74
N GLN A 11 7.67 -18.89 -2.32
CA GLN A 11 8.58 -20.03 -2.24
C GLN A 11 9.04 -20.31 -0.81
N VAL A 12 9.10 -19.30 0.02
CA VAL A 12 9.50 -19.47 1.42
C VAL A 12 8.30 -19.43 2.38
N ASN A 13 7.12 -19.60 1.84
CA ASN A 13 5.87 -19.67 2.60
C ASN A 13 5.54 -18.41 3.41
N VAL A 14 5.95 -17.27 2.90
CA VAL A 14 5.54 -15.99 3.46
C VAL A 14 4.31 -15.51 2.72
N GLU A 15 3.21 -15.34 3.44
CA GLU A 15 1.96 -14.90 2.83
C GLU A 15 2.05 -13.42 2.44
N VAL A 16 1.64 -13.12 1.21
CA VAL A 16 1.53 -11.75 0.73
C VAL A 16 0.08 -11.30 0.95
N LEU A 17 -0.12 -10.32 1.81
CA LEU A 17 -1.47 -9.85 2.16
C LEU A 17 -2.09 -9.03 1.05
N GLY A 18 -1.29 -8.30 0.30
CA GLY A 18 -1.79 -7.43 -0.75
C GLY A 18 -0.69 -6.58 -1.35
N VAL A 19 -1.10 -5.65 -2.20
CA VAL A 19 -0.20 -4.74 -2.91
C VAL A 19 -0.56 -3.30 -2.55
N VAL A 20 0.44 -2.48 -2.32
CA VAL A 20 0.30 -1.03 -2.21
C VAL A 20 1.10 -0.40 -3.35
N GLU A 21 0.46 0.47 -4.10
CA GLU A 21 1.13 1.20 -5.16
C GLU A 21 1.49 2.59 -4.67
N ASN A 22 2.80 2.82 -4.46
CA ASN A 22 3.29 4.15 -4.11
C ASN A 22 3.57 4.94 -5.38
N MET A 23 3.50 6.26 -5.27
CA MET A 23 3.67 7.18 -6.41
C MET A 23 2.72 6.84 -7.56
N SER A 24 1.49 6.51 -7.21
CA SER A 24 0.51 5.98 -8.15
C SER A 24 -0.01 7.04 -9.11
N TYR A 25 -0.16 8.26 -8.65
CA TYR A 25 -0.71 9.35 -9.46
C TYR A 25 -0.30 10.70 -8.88
N TYR A 26 -0.51 11.73 -9.68
CA TYR A 26 -0.25 13.11 -9.28
C TYR A 26 -1.48 13.95 -9.57
N ASP A 27 -2.00 14.61 -8.54
CA ASP A 27 -3.09 15.56 -8.67
C ASP A 27 -2.50 16.97 -8.61
N PRO A 28 -2.46 17.68 -9.77
CA PRO A 28 -1.84 19.01 -9.78
C PRO A 28 -2.58 20.01 -8.91
N PRO A 29 -1.87 20.92 -8.27
CA PRO A 29 -2.52 22.01 -7.55
C PRO A 29 -3.39 22.83 -8.50
N GLY A 30 -4.54 23.28 -8.02
CA GLY A 30 -5.45 24.07 -8.83
C GLY A 30 -6.47 23.28 -9.62
N GLY A 31 -6.52 21.97 -9.45
CA GLY A 31 -7.62 21.17 -9.96
C GLY A 31 -7.48 20.68 -11.41
N GLY A 32 -6.27 20.64 -11.94
CA GLY A 32 -6.04 20.04 -13.25
C GLY A 32 -6.31 18.54 -13.25
N PRO A 33 -6.31 17.90 -14.44
CA PRO A 33 -6.56 16.47 -14.52
C PRO A 33 -5.47 15.66 -13.82
N ARG A 34 -5.88 14.54 -13.25
CA ARG A 34 -4.96 13.61 -12.60
C ARG A 34 -3.96 13.07 -13.62
N GLN A 35 -2.71 13.00 -13.22
CA GLN A 35 -1.63 12.51 -14.07
C GLN A 35 -1.06 11.22 -13.52
N TYR A 36 -0.80 10.28 -14.41
CA TYR A 36 -0.19 9.00 -14.06
C TYR A 36 1.23 8.98 -14.60
N ILE A 37 2.13 9.67 -13.91
CA ILE A 37 3.49 9.92 -14.38
C ILE A 37 4.28 8.62 -14.58
N PHE A 38 4.07 7.63 -13.75
CA PHE A 38 4.76 6.35 -13.84
C PHE A 38 3.89 5.22 -14.38
N GLY A 39 2.80 5.56 -15.07
CA GLY A 39 1.87 4.60 -15.65
C GLY A 39 0.62 4.42 -14.80
N GLU A 40 -0.42 3.93 -15.43
CA GLU A 40 -1.73 3.77 -14.80
C GLU A 40 -2.05 2.31 -14.57
N GLY A 41 -2.50 1.97 -13.36
CA GLY A 41 -3.06 0.66 -13.06
C GLY A 41 -2.07 -0.48 -12.91
N GLU A 42 -0.79 -0.19 -12.76
CA GLU A 42 0.22 -1.24 -12.64
C GLU A 42 0.06 -2.05 -11.35
N GLY A 43 -0.17 -1.37 -10.23
CA GLY A 43 -0.39 -2.06 -8.95
C GLY A 43 -1.61 -2.96 -8.98
N ARG A 44 -2.67 -2.50 -9.64
CA ARG A 44 -3.89 -3.31 -9.78
C ARG A 44 -3.63 -4.55 -10.63
N ARG A 45 -2.87 -4.40 -11.71
CA ARG A 45 -2.52 -5.55 -12.57
C ARG A 45 -1.70 -6.60 -11.81
N VAL A 46 -0.75 -6.15 -11.01
CA VAL A 46 0.05 -7.07 -10.17
C VAL A 46 -0.86 -7.76 -9.16
N ALA A 47 -1.72 -7.01 -8.49
CA ALA A 47 -2.63 -7.58 -7.49
C ALA A 47 -3.53 -8.65 -8.12
N GLU A 48 -4.10 -8.35 -9.27
CA GLU A 48 -4.96 -9.30 -9.97
C GLU A 48 -4.19 -10.54 -10.43
N ALA A 49 -2.99 -10.35 -10.95
CA ALA A 49 -2.17 -11.47 -11.43
C ALA A 49 -1.83 -12.46 -10.32
N PHE A 50 -1.65 -11.99 -9.11
CA PHE A 50 -1.28 -12.84 -7.99
C PHE A 50 -2.44 -13.15 -7.04
N GLY A 51 -3.64 -12.70 -7.37
CA GLY A 51 -4.83 -13.03 -6.59
C GLY A 51 -4.85 -12.40 -5.20
N VAL A 52 -4.24 -11.22 -5.05
CA VAL A 52 -4.22 -10.49 -3.78
C VAL A 52 -4.89 -9.14 -3.96
N PRO A 53 -5.40 -8.52 -2.87
CA PRO A 53 -6.05 -7.22 -3.00
C PRO A 53 -5.06 -6.08 -3.22
N LEU A 54 -5.53 -5.04 -3.90
CA LEU A 54 -4.85 -3.75 -3.94
C LEU A 54 -5.28 -2.99 -2.68
N LEU A 55 -4.35 -2.76 -1.77
CA LEU A 55 -4.66 -2.20 -0.45
C LEU A 55 -4.58 -0.67 -0.41
N GLY A 56 -3.93 -0.07 -1.39
CA GLY A 56 -3.84 1.38 -1.44
C GLY A 56 -3.08 1.87 -2.64
N GLU A 57 -3.40 3.10 -3.01
CA GLU A 57 -2.70 3.84 -4.04
C GLU A 57 -2.30 5.18 -3.43
N ILE A 58 -1.01 5.40 -3.30
CA ILE A 58 -0.48 6.58 -2.64
C ILE A 58 -0.04 7.58 -3.69
N GLU A 59 -0.52 8.81 -3.55
CA GLU A 59 -0.23 9.87 -4.50
C GLU A 59 1.23 10.34 -4.44
N ILE A 60 1.67 10.94 -5.51
CA ILE A 60 2.92 11.69 -5.54
C ILE A 60 2.62 13.03 -4.89
N ASP A 61 3.19 13.27 -3.72
CA ASP A 61 2.99 14.51 -2.99
C ASP A 61 4.33 14.94 -2.37
N PRO A 62 4.82 16.14 -2.73
CA PRO A 62 6.07 16.64 -2.17
C PRO A 62 6.07 16.69 -0.64
N GLN A 63 4.91 16.88 -0.01
CA GLN A 63 4.83 16.93 1.45
C GLN A 63 5.13 15.56 2.08
N ILE A 64 4.77 14.48 1.42
CA ILE A 64 5.11 13.13 1.91
C ILE A 64 6.62 12.98 1.95
N ARG A 65 7.30 13.39 0.90
CA ARG A 65 8.76 13.32 0.81
C ARG A 65 9.43 14.21 1.85
N VAL A 66 9.01 15.46 1.92
CA VAL A 66 9.59 16.42 2.87
C VAL A 66 9.41 15.92 4.30
N GLY A 67 8.23 15.42 4.62
CA GLY A 67 7.96 14.88 5.94
C GLY A 67 8.88 13.70 6.30
N GLY A 68 9.07 12.79 5.34
CA GLY A 68 9.97 11.67 5.54
C GLY A 68 11.42 12.10 5.73
N ASP A 69 11.88 13.03 4.90
CA ASP A 69 13.27 13.50 4.94
C ASP A 69 13.58 14.30 6.21
N THR A 70 12.59 15.01 6.74
CA THR A 70 12.80 15.86 7.93
C THR A 70 12.42 15.19 9.24
N GLY A 71 11.98 13.95 9.20
CA GLY A 71 11.56 13.24 10.39
C GLY A 71 10.23 13.69 10.97
N LYS A 72 9.41 14.36 10.17
CA LYS A 72 8.08 14.81 10.56
C LYS A 72 7.06 14.30 9.54
N PRO A 73 6.79 13.00 9.52
CA PRO A 73 5.93 12.41 8.50
C PRO A 73 4.52 13.03 8.54
N VAL A 74 3.94 13.18 7.36
CA VAL A 74 2.60 13.79 7.24
C VAL A 74 1.56 13.01 8.04
N ALA A 75 1.69 11.69 8.12
CA ALA A 75 0.76 10.87 8.87
C ALA A 75 0.74 11.20 10.37
N ALA A 76 1.85 11.68 10.92
CA ALA A 76 1.93 12.07 12.33
C ALA A 76 1.19 13.38 12.61
N GLN A 77 0.85 14.15 11.56
CA GLN A 77 0.13 15.40 11.70
C GLN A 77 -1.40 15.23 11.68
N GLY A 78 -1.87 14.00 11.51
CA GLY A 78 -3.29 13.69 11.50
C GLY A 78 -3.82 13.38 10.11
N GLU A 79 -4.97 12.74 10.05
CA GLU A 79 -5.56 12.25 8.82
C GLU A 79 -5.90 13.38 7.83
N ASN A 80 -6.21 14.56 8.34
CA ASN A 80 -6.59 15.69 7.49
C ASN A 80 -5.40 16.51 6.98
N ALA A 81 -4.18 16.16 7.35
CA ALA A 81 -3.01 16.83 6.83
C ALA A 81 -2.86 16.52 5.33
N LEU A 82 -2.27 17.47 4.60
CA LEU A 82 -2.00 17.29 3.17
C LEU A 82 -1.12 16.06 2.96
N GLY A 83 -1.53 15.19 2.06
CA GLY A 83 -0.80 13.98 1.74
C GLY A 83 -1.05 12.81 2.69
N ALA A 84 -1.79 13.02 3.78
CA ALA A 84 -1.99 11.95 4.76
C ALA A 84 -3.19 11.05 4.47
N LYS A 85 -4.17 11.54 3.73
CA LYS A 85 -5.44 10.80 3.52
C LYS A 85 -5.25 9.42 2.94
N SER A 86 -4.48 9.32 1.88
CA SER A 86 -4.24 8.02 1.22
C SER A 86 -3.43 7.08 2.12
N LEU A 87 -2.51 7.63 2.92
CA LEU A 87 -1.76 6.83 3.87
C LEU A 87 -2.65 6.25 4.95
N TYR A 88 -3.58 7.03 5.48
CA TYR A 88 -4.53 6.54 6.48
C TYR A 88 -5.49 5.49 5.88
N ALA A 89 -5.97 5.74 4.66
CA ALA A 89 -6.84 4.77 3.98
C ALA A 89 -6.11 3.45 3.76
N MET A 90 -4.85 3.50 3.35
CA MET A 90 -4.03 2.32 3.17
C MET A 90 -3.84 1.59 4.50
N ALA A 91 -3.54 2.32 5.56
CA ALA A 91 -3.36 1.72 6.88
C ALA A 91 -4.63 0.99 7.34
N ARG A 92 -5.80 1.58 7.11
CA ARG A 92 -7.07 0.91 7.44
C ARG A 92 -7.28 -0.35 6.61
N ALA A 93 -6.93 -0.31 5.33
CA ALA A 93 -7.06 -1.47 4.46
C ALA A 93 -6.12 -2.60 4.89
N VAL A 94 -4.89 -2.26 5.27
CA VAL A 94 -3.93 -3.23 5.78
C VAL A 94 -4.44 -3.86 7.08
N ALA A 95 -4.94 -3.05 8.00
CA ALA A 95 -5.47 -3.54 9.26
C ALA A 95 -6.65 -4.50 9.04
N ALA A 96 -7.56 -4.13 8.15
CA ALA A 96 -8.70 -4.99 7.81
C ALA A 96 -8.23 -6.31 7.19
N ARG A 97 -7.25 -6.25 6.32
CA ARG A 97 -6.73 -7.45 5.67
C ARG A 97 -6.03 -8.37 6.68
N LEU A 98 -5.33 -7.79 7.64
CA LEU A 98 -4.71 -8.57 8.72
C LEU A 98 -5.77 -9.29 9.56
N GLU A 99 -6.86 -8.62 9.88
CA GLU A 99 -7.96 -9.26 10.62
C GLU A 99 -8.57 -10.42 9.83
N GLN A 100 -8.76 -10.25 8.52
CA GLN A 100 -9.24 -11.32 7.67
C GLN A 100 -8.28 -12.51 7.63
N ALA A 101 -6.99 -12.23 7.54
CA ALA A 101 -5.97 -13.28 7.52
C ALA A 101 -5.93 -14.03 8.84
N LYS A 102 -6.10 -13.33 9.97
CA LYS A 102 -6.18 -13.97 11.29
C LYS A 102 -7.41 -14.86 11.39
N ALA A 103 -8.53 -14.42 10.86
CA ALA A 103 -9.78 -15.19 10.91
C ALA A 103 -9.69 -16.47 10.09
N THR A 104 -8.97 -16.45 8.97
CA THR A 104 -8.83 -17.61 8.08
C THR A 104 -7.62 -18.46 8.41
N SER A 105 -6.61 -17.89 9.04
CA SER A 105 -5.39 -18.58 9.40
C SER A 105 -5.53 -19.24 10.76
N VAL A 106 -6.40 -20.21 10.84
CA VAL A 106 -6.65 -20.88 12.11
C VAL A 106 -5.80 -22.11 12.23
N GLY A 107 -5.40 -22.37 13.42
CA GLY A 107 -4.93 -23.67 13.77
C GLY A 107 -3.44 -23.83 13.71
N PRO A 108 -2.95 -24.87 13.10
CA PRO A 108 -1.64 -25.41 13.41
C PRO A 108 -0.47 -24.49 13.11
N SER A 109 -0.68 -23.54 12.24
CA SER A 109 0.38 -22.59 11.93
C SER A 109 0.83 -21.80 13.15
N ILE A 110 0.02 -21.78 14.20
CA ILE A 110 0.31 -21.05 15.42
C ILE A 110 1.01 -21.91 16.44
N GLN A 111 1.19 -23.12 16.13
CA GLN A 111 1.85 -24.08 17.02
C GLN A 111 3.34 -23.80 17.03
N ILE A 112 3.75 -22.98 17.94
CA ILE A 112 5.15 -22.59 18.06
C ILE A 112 5.74 -23.30 19.26
N ASP A 113 5.65 -24.48 19.30
CA ASP A 113 6.13 -25.21 20.49
C ASP A 113 7.60 -25.42 20.49
#